data_2d3c9ff76517a61089af5afa177a225f
#
_entry.id   2d3c9ff76517a61089af5afa177a225f
#
_cell.length_a   1.000
_cell.length_b   1.000
_cell.length_c   1.000
_cell.angle_alpha   90.00
_cell.angle_beta   90.00
_cell.angle_gamma   90.00
#
_symmetry.space_group_name_H-M   'P 1'
#
loop_
_entity.id
_entity.type
_entity.pdbx_description
1 polymer ?
#
loop_
_entity_poly.entity_id
_entity_poly.type
_entity_poly.pdbx_seq_one_letter_code
_entity_poly.pdbx_strand_id
1 'polypeptide(L)'
;GILLLLAIRKRGCFMTHKEKAEQLLQQQYHCSQSLFGAFADDFGLDLKTAFKISTCFGGGMRQGGTCGCITAAMLVLGMALGFYDTQDKEQEIYCNQKTDEFIKRFTEKMDHMINCRDILGKDISKPQEMAIIRKEGLILKKCPKAMNISIEILEDMLENYLKDVTESAINLEDIPESDEMKVVLKGITRLRRFRRDVNNLLISSSRGIGFIQFDIRKFKIINDLYGEKFGDQVLDFIKKQVEELCCENQYFINLRSDVFMIVREYDKESELVEFIYQLDAKISYFKDVKLQISYGVYTVEDKQMEFRQMEDRAAMARKAAKDN
;
A
#
# COMPACT_ATOMS: atom_id res chain seq x y z
N GLY A 1 24.72 -5.17 -2.60
CA GLY A 1 23.24 -5.30 -2.50
C GLY A 1 22.47 -4.18 -3.18
N ILE A 2 22.97 -2.92 -3.18
CA ILE A 2 22.25 -1.71 -3.69
C ILE A 2 22.15 -1.74 -5.24
N LEU A 3 23.16 -2.23 -5.93
CA LEU A 3 23.14 -2.39 -7.38
C LEU A 3 22.15 -3.48 -7.85
N LEU A 4 21.84 -4.44 -6.99
CA LEU A 4 20.88 -5.51 -7.30
C LEU A 4 19.43 -5.03 -7.21
N LEU A 5 19.10 -4.15 -6.26
CA LEU A 5 17.76 -3.54 -6.14
C LEU A 5 17.46 -2.57 -7.27
N LEU A 6 18.45 -1.80 -7.74
CA LEU A 6 18.33 -0.94 -8.93
C LEU A 6 18.27 -1.75 -10.23
N ALA A 7 18.90 -2.93 -10.27
CA ALA A 7 18.85 -3.84 -11.44
C ALA A 7 17.53 -4.64 -11.50
N ILE A 8 16.88 -4.92 -10.37
CA ILE A 8 15.56 -5.56 -10.31
C ILE A 8 14.45 -4.57 -10.73
N ARG A 9 14.59 -3.27 -10.40
CA ARG A 9 13.70 -2.21 -10.94
C ARG A 9 13.75 -2.08 -12.47
N LYS A 10 14.81 -2.53 -13.15
CA LYS A 10 14.95 -2.42 -14.62
C LYS A 10 14.42 -3.60 -15.44
N ARG A 11 13.87 -4.66 -14.84
CA ARG A 11 13.44 -5.87 -15.58
C ARG A 11 11.98 -6.29 -15.43
N GLY A 12 11.15 -5.53 -14.71
CA GLY A 12 9.70 -5.77 -14.65
C GLY A 12 8.98 -4.47 -15.01
N CYS A 13 7.93 -4.53 -15.80
CA CYS A 13 7.10 -3.42 -16.29
C CYS A 13 6.31 -2.74 -15.14
N PHE A 14 7.00 -2.29 -14.08
CA PHE A 14 6.41 -1.46 -13.05
C PHE A 14 6.73 0.00 -13.35
N MET A 15 5.67 0.78 -13.52
CA MET A 15 5.80 2.22 -13.62
C MET A 15 6.45 2.76 -12.34
N THR A 16 7.50 3.56 -12.51
CA THR A 16 8.07 4.33 -11.41
C THR A 16 7.05 5.35 -10.91
N HIS A 17 7.20 5.86 -9.68
CA HIS A 17 6.34 6.96 -9.19
C HIS A 17 6.28 8.12 -10.18
N LYS A 18 7.41 8.43 -10.82
CA LYS A 18 7.51 9.47 -11.85
C LYS A 18 6.62 9.15 -13.06
N GLU A 19 6.77 7.97 -13.65
CA GLU A 19 5.96 7.55 -14.81
C GLU A 19 4.48 7.52 -14.48
N LYS A 20 4.10 6.99 -13.30
CA LYS A 20 2.72 6.95 -12.83
C LYS A 20 2.15 8.35 -12.60
N ALA A 21 2.90 9.25 -11.96
CA ALA A 21 2.47 10.63 -11.75
C ALA A 21 2.32 11.40 -13.05
N GLU A 22 3.24 11.24 -14.01
CA GLU A 22 3.18 11.85 -15.34
C GLU A 22 1.97 11.32 -16.13
N GLN A 23 1.71 10.01 -16.10
CA GLN A 23 0.53 9.43 -16.74
C GLN A 23 -0.79 9.99 -16.16
N LEU A 24 -0.89 10.09 -14.83
CA LEU A 24 -2.06 10.66 -14.16
C LEU A 24 -2.25 12.14 -14.52
N LEU A 25 -1.17 12.91 -14.60
CA LEU A 25 -1.23 14.32 -15.01
C LEU A 25 -1.71 14.46 -16.47
N GLN A 26 -1.26 13.57 -17.37
CA GLN A 26 -1.74 13.53 -18.77
C GLN A 26 -3.22 13.16 -18.86
N GLN A 27 -3.73 12.34 -17.94
CA GLN A 27 -5.16 12.04 -17.77
C GLN A 27 -5.95 13.19 -17.14
N GLN A 28 -5.34 14.37 -16.99
CA GLN A 28 -5.94 15.61 -16.46
C GLN A 28 -6.30 15.56 -14.97
N TYR A 29 -5.74 14.64 -14.20
CA TYR A 29 -5.80 14.75 -12.74
C TYR A 29 -4.99 15.96 -12.25
N HIS A 30 -5.38 16.53 -11.12
CA HIS A 30 -4.63 17.64 -10.53
C HIS A 30 -3.22 17.19 -10.14
N CYS A 31 -2.25 18.12 -10.08
CA CYS A 31 -0.88 17.83 -9.68
C CYS A 31 -0.80 17.13 -8.30
N SER A 32 -1.67 17.52 -7.36
CA SER A 32 -1.79 16.88 -6.05
C SER A 32 -2.31 15.45 -6.13
N GLN A 33 -3.30 15.19 -6.97
CA GLN A 33 -3.83 13.84 -7.21
C GLN A 33 -2.81 12.97 -7.92
N SER A 34 -2.12 13.52 -8.91
CA SER A 34 -1.11 12.79 -9.69
C SER A 34 0.05 12.35 -8.82
N LEU A 35 0.59 13.25 -7.98
CA LEU A 35 1.70 12.92 -7.10
C LEU A 35 1.26 11.98 -5.98
N PHE A 36 0.21 12.29 -5.22
CA PHE A 36 -0.23 11.45 -4.11
C PHE A 36 -0.72 10.08 -4.60
N GLY A 37 -1.42 10.04 -5.75
CA GLY A 37 -1.85 8.80 -6.40
C GLY A 37 -0.69 7.92 -6.87
N ALA A 38 0.45 8.51 -7.22
CA ALA A 38 1.65 7.74 -7.58
C ALA A 38 2.19 6.93 -6.39
N PHE A 39 2.12 7.47 -5.17
CA PHE A 39 2.55 6.82 -3.94
C PHE A 39 1.44 6.02 -3.22
N ALA A 40 0.21 6.00 -3.75
CA ALA A 40 -0.93 5.38 -3.08
C ALA A 40 -0.69 3.90 -2.74
N ASP A 41 -0.08 3.15 -3.66
CA ASP A 41 0.20 1.72 -3.48
C ASP A 41 1.20 1.46 -2.34
N ASP A 42 2.15 2.39 -2.11
CA ASP A 42 3.13 2.28 -1.02
C ASP A 42 2.46 2.30 0.36
N PHE A 43 1.29 2.92 0.45
CA PHE A 43 0.50 3.02 1.67
C PHE A 43 -0.71 2.08 1.69
N GLY A 44 -0.85 1.22 0.68
CA GLY A 44 -2.02 0.34 0.55
C GLY A 44 -3.33 1.09 0.33
N LEU A 45 -3.27 2.35 -0.16
CA LEU A 45 -4.44 3.14 -0.51
C LEU A 45 -4.88 2.80 -1.94
N ASP A 46 -6.19 2.67 -2.13
CA ASP A 46 -6.74 2.65 -3.48
C ASP A 46 -6.71 4.05 -4.12
N LEU A 47 -6.55 4.08 -5.44
CA LEU A 47 -6.45 5.35 -6.18
C LEU A 47 -7.66 6.27 -5.99
N LYS A 48 -8.87 5.70 -5.87
CA LYS A 48 -10.09 6.49 -5.65
C LYS A 48 -10.04 7.24 -4.31
N THR A 49 -9.57 6.58 -3.27
CA THR A 49 -9.39 7.19 -1.94
C THR A 49 -8.27 8.22 -1.98
N ALA A 50 -7.11 7.89 -2.58
CA ALA A 50 -6.01 8.83 -2.73
C ALA A 50 -6.42 10.10 -3.50
N PHE A 51 -7.18 9.96 -4.59
CA PHE A 51 -7.69 11.09 -5.37
C PHE A 51 -8.67 11.96 -4.58
N LYS A 52 -9.59 11.35 -3.81
CA LYS A 52 -10.53 12.10 -2.97
C LYS A 52 -9.82 12.93 -1.90
N ILE A 53 -8.84 12.34 -1.22
CA ILE A 53 -8.04 13.01 -0.19
C ILE A 53 -7.30 14.21 -0.78
N SER A 54 -6.68 14.06 -1.95
CA SER A 54 -5.78 15.05 -2.55
C SER A 54 -6.44 16.05 -3.50
N THR A 55 -7.73 15.86 -3.85
CA THR A 55 -8.45 16.69 -4.85
C THR A 55 -8.37 18.19 -4.58
N CYS A 56 -8.59 18.63 -3.34
CA CYS A 56 -8.72 20.04 -3.00
C CYS A 56 -7.38 20.80 -2.96
N PHE A 57 -6.24 20.10 -3.04
CA PHE A 57 -4.92 20.72 -2.98
C PHE A 57 -4.38 21.18 -4.35
N GLY A 58 -5.04 20.77 -5.44
CA GLY A 58 -4.64 21.17 -6.80
C GLY A 58 -4.72 22.66 -7.05
N GLY A 59 -3.82 23.19 -7.88
CA GLY A 59 -3.77 24.62 -8.22
C GLY A 59 -3.45 25.53 -7.04
N GLY A 60 -2.69 25.03 -6.05
CA GLY A 60 -2.43 25.76 -4.81
C GLY A 60 -3.72 26.06 -4.06
N MET A 61 -4.52 25.00 -3.82
CA MET A 61 -5.87 25.08 -3.24
C MET A 61 -6.82 26.01 -4.05
N ARG A 62 -6.62 26.03 -5.37
CA ARG A 62 -7.33 26.89 -6.34
C ARG A 62 -7.12 28.41 -6.13
N GLN A 63 -6.20 28.80 -5.26
CA GLN A 63 -5.84 30.19 -4.94
C GLN A 63 -4.48 30.61 -5.51
N GLY A 64 -3.84 29.74 -6.32
CA GLY A 64 -2.48 29.99 -6.80
C GLY A 64 -1.42 30.00 -5.68
N GLY A 65 -1.78 29.55 -4.48
CA GLY A 65 -0.90 29.44 -3.31
C GLY A 65 0.07 28.27 -3.41
N THR A 66 0.41 27.65 -2.27
CA THR A 66 1.39 26.56 -2.19
C THR A 66 1.15 25.49 -3.25
N CYS A 67 2.19 25.12 -3.98
CA CYS A 67 2.11 24.17 -5.08
C CYS A 67 1.50 22.83 -4.65
N GLY A 68 0.57 22.31 -5.48
CA GLY A 68 -0.09 21.03 -5.21
C GLY A 68 0.85 19.84 -5.14
N CYS A 69 2.05 19.94 -5.71
CA CYS A 69 3.09 18.91 -5.53
C CYS A 69 3.69 18.97 -4.11
N ILE A 70 3.85 20.16 -3.52
CA ILE A 70 4.29 20.31 -2.13
C ILE A 70 3.23 19.75 -1.17
N THR A 71 1.98 20.15 -1.33
CA THR A 71 0.91 19.70 -0.42
C THR A 71 0.67 18.18 -0.54
N ALA A 72 0.82 17.61 -1.74
CA ALA A 72 0.78 16.17 -1.92
C ALA A 72 1.99 15.46 -1.30
N ALA A 73 3.18 16.06 -1.36
CA ALA A 73 4.34 15.54 -0.66
C ALA A 73 4.16 15.53 0.86
N MET A 74 3.48 16.55 1.41
CA MET A 74 3.11 16.55 2.85
C MET A 74 2.15 15.42 3.18
N LEU A 75 1.20 15.08 2.30
CA LEU A 75 0.34 13.90 2.48
C LEU A 75 1.16 12.60 2.47
N VAL A 76 2.14 12.46 1.57
CA VAL A 76 3.06 11.31 1.52
C VAL A 76 3.89 11.20 2.80
N LEU A 77 4.49 12.31 3.24
CA LEU A 77 5.27 12.35 4.49
C LEU A 77 4.40 12.07 5.71
N GLY A 78 3.17 12.63 5.76
CA GLY A 78 2.21 12.35 6.83
C GLY A 78 1.81 10.89 6.89
N MET A 79 1.62 10.22 5.75
CA MET A 79 1.34 8.78 5.69
C MET A 79 2.53 7.92 6.12
N ALA A 80 3.76 8.37 5.85
CA ALA A 80 4.97 7.63 6.17
C ALA A 80 5.47 7.89 7.60
N LEU A 81 5.40 9.13 8.06
CA LEU A 81 6.11 9.62 9.25
C LEU A 81 5.19 10.37 10.22
N GLY A 82 3.89 10.49 9.91
CA GLY A 82 2.95 11.24 10.74
C GLY A 82 2.77 10.61 12.12
N PHE A 83 2.46 11.43 13.11
CA PHE A 83 2.09 11.00 14.45
C PHE A 83 0.56 11.05 14.63
N TYR A 84 0.03 10.20 15.50
CA TYR A 84 -1.40 10.14 15.82
C TYR A 84 -1.63 10.26 17.33
N ASP A 85 -0.59 10.04 18.14
CA ASP A 85 -0.62 10.25 19.58
C ASP A 85 0.04 11.60 19.93
N THR A 86 -0.71 12.47 20.58
CA THR A 86 -0.23 13.79 21.01
C THR A 86 0.84 13.72 22.10
N GLN A 87 1.01 12.57 22.74
CA GLN A 87 2.06 12.35 23.72
C GLN A 87 3.39 11.91 23.08
N ASP A 88 3.36 11.44 21.83
CA ASP A 88 4.56 11.06 21.09
C ASP A 88 5.27 12.31 20.52
N LYS A 89 5.92 13.03 21.40
CA LYS A 89 6.64 14.26 21.07
C LYS A 89 7.87 14.02 20.19
N GLU A 90 8.47 12.87 20.29
CA GLU A 90 9.62 12.50 19.48
C GLU A 90 9.21 12.32 18.00
N GLN A 91 8.13 11.60 17.76
CA GLN A 91 7.60 11.42 16.40
C GLN A 91 7.07 12.74 15.81
N GLU A 92 6.43 13.59 16.63
CA GLU A 92 6.00 14.93 16.22
C GLU A 92 7.19 15.76 15.72
N ILE A 93 8.26 15.82 16.53
CA ILE A 93 9.48 16.58 16.21
C ILE A 93 10.12 16.01 14.91
N TYR A 94 10.23 14.69 14.81
CA TYR A 94 10.80 14.03 13.64
C TYR A 94 10.02 14.33 12.37
N CYS A 95 8.69 14.22 12.41
CA CYS A 95 7.82 14.56 11.28
C CYS A 95 7.98 16.01 10.84
N ASN A 96 8.03 16.95 11.81
CA ASN A 96 8.23 18.36 11.55
C ASN A 96 9.59 18.63 10.90
N GLN A 97 10.67 18.03 11.39
CA GLN A 97 12.01 18.15 10.80
C GLN A 97 12.03 17.63 9.35
N LYS A 98 11.35 16.51 9.06
CA LYS A 98 11.27 15.97 7.72
C LYS A 98 10.45 16.85 6.78
N THR A 99 9.39 17.47 7.31
CA THR A 99 8.60 18.46 6.57
C THR A 99 9.47 19.66 6.17
N ASP A 100 10.23 20.23 7.12
CA ASP A 100 11.14 21.36 6.88
C ASP A 100 12.25 21.00 5.90
N GLU A 101 12.83 19.80 6.01
CA GLU A 101 13.84 19.27 5.09
C GLU A 101 13.30 19.22 3.65
N PHE A 102 12.09 18.66 3.46
CA PHE A 102 11.47 18.61 2.15
C PHE A 102 11.27 19.99 1.56
N ILE A 103 10.65 20.91 2.32
CA ILE A 103 10.39 22.28 1.87
C ILE A 103 11.68 23.00 1.46
N LYS A 104 12.72 22.86 2.27
CA LYS A 104 14.05 23.46 1.98
C LYS A 104 14.59 22.91 0.65
N ARG A 105 14.67 21.59 0.50
CA ARG A 105 15.21 20.92 -0.71
C ARG A 105 14.42 21.26 -1.95
N PHE A 106 13.07 21.30 -1.85
CA PHE A 106 12.20 21.68 -2.96
C PHE A 106 12.43 23.15 -3.36
N THR A 107 12.47 24.05 -2.38
CA THR A 107 12.66 25.49 -2.61
C THR A 107 14.00 25.77 -3.31
N GLU A 108 15.07 25.10 -2.89
CA GLU A 108 16.40 25.23 -3.52
C GLU A 108 16.39 24.74 -4.98
N LYS A 109 15.74 23.59 -5.27
CA LYS A 109 15.66 23.02 -6.63
C LYS A 109 14.68 23.75 -7.56
N MET A 110 13.75 24.53 -7.01
CA MET A 110 12.72 25.27 -7.76
C MET A 110 12.96 26.78 -7.83
N ASP A 111 14.21 27.22 -7.66
CA ASP A 111 14.59 28.63 -7.75
C ASP A 111 13.72 29.52 -6.82
N HIS A 112 13.50 29.06 -5.60
CA HIS A 112 12.65 29.68 -4.55
C HIS A 112 11.16 29.82 -4.91
N MET A 113 10.67 29.17 -5.97
CA MET A 113 9.26 29.17 -6.33
C MET A 113 8.51 28.03 -5.59
N ILE A 114 7.65 28.40 -4.65
CA ILE A 114 6.84 27.46 -3.88
C ILE A 114 5.33 27.58 -4.20
N ASN A 115 4.90 28.68 -4.78
CA ASN A 115 3.49 28.89 -5.10
C ASN A 115 3.16 28.46 -6.53
N CYS A 116 1.95 27.97 -6.71
CA CYS A 116 1.43 27.54 -8.01
C CYS A 116 1.47 28.68 -9.03
N ARG A 117 1.12 29.92 -8.62
CA ARG A 117 1.17 31.10 -9.50
C ARG A 117 2.56 31.45 -10.01
N ASP A 118 3.57 31.26 -9.17
CA ASP A 118 4.97 31.56 -9.52
C ASP A 118 5.52 30.49 -10.50
N ILE A 119 5.23 29.23 -10.23
CA ILE A 119 5.62 28.10 -11.10
C ILE A 119 4.93 28.18 -12.47
N LEU A 120 3.63 28.47 -12.50
CA LEU A 120 2.89 28.62 -13.75
C LEU A 120 3.22 29.95 -14.48
N GLY A 121 3.65 30.99 -13.74
CA GLY A 121 3.77 32.35 -14.24
C GLY A 121 2.43 33.01 -14.51
N LYS A 122 1.36 32.47 -13.96
CA LYS A 122 -0.04 32.90 -14.10
C LYS A 122 -0.83 32.50 -12.87
N ASP A 123 -1.77 33.33 -12.48
CA ASP A 123 -2.63 33.10 -11.32
C ASP A 123 -3.89 32.30 -11.72
N ILE A 124 -3.94 31.03 -11.29
CA ILE A 124 -5.05 30.10 -11.56
C ILE A 124 -6.37 30.56 -10.94
N SER A 125 -6.35 31.44 -9.94
CA SER A 125 -7.55 31.98 -9.29
C SER A 125 -8.26 33.01 -10.14
N LYS A 126 -7.58 33.59 -11.14
CA LYS A 126 -8.12 34.63 -12.03
C LYS A 126 -8.67 33.98 -13.31
N PRO A 127 -9.97 34.16 -13.64
CA PRO A 127 -10.58 33.51 -14.80
C PRO A 127 -9.86 33.81 -16.13
N GLN A 128 -9.39 35.04 -16.35
CA GLN A 128 -8.69 35.44 -17.57
C GLN A 128 -7.31 34.70 -17.67
N GLU A 129 -6.58 34.63 -16.57
CA GLU A 129 -5.27 33.93 -16.54
C GLU A 129 -5.48 32.41 -16.64
N MET A 130 -6.51 31.84 -16.02
CA MET A 130 -6.89 30.46 -16.19
C MET A 130 -7.22 30.08 -17.64
N ALA A 131 -7.86 30.96 -18.38
CA ALA A 131 -8.10 30.75 -19.81
C ALA A 131 -6.79 30.65 -20.61
N ILE A 132 -5.82 31.51 -20.29
CA ILE A 132 -4.46 31.46 -20.90
C ILE A 132 -3.74 30.16 -20.51
N ILE A 133 -3.76 29.77 -19.22
CA ILE A 133 -3.16 28.51 -18.72
C ILE A 133 -3.66 27.32 -19.52
N ARG A 134 -4.97 27.24 -19.75
CA ARG A 134 -5.59 26.16 -20.55
C ARG A 134 -5.19 26.22 -22.01
N LYS A 135 -5.32 27.42 -22.64
CA LYS A 135 -5.01 27.63 -24.06
C LYS A 135 -3.56 27.24 -24.39
N GLU A 136 -2.63 27.62 -23.54
CA GLU A 136 -1.20 27.40 -23.74
C GLU A 136 -0.70 26.05 -23.20
N GLY A 137 -1.55 25.29 -22.48
CA GLY A 137 -1.20 24.01 -21.86
C GLY A 137 -0.12 24.13 -20.81
N LEU A 138 -0.10 25.23 -20.03
CA LEU A 138 0.99 25.54 -19.09
C LEU A 138 1.13 24.50 -17.99
N ILE A 139 0.05 23.84 -17.58
CA ILE A 139 0.10 22.77 -16.56
C ILE A 139 1.01 21.64 -17.04
N LEU A 140 0.77 21.12 -18.24
CA LEU A 140 1.57 20.02 -18.79
C LEU A 140 3.02 20.41 -19.15
N LYS A 141 3.27 21.70 -19.35
CA LYS A 141 4.61 22.21 -19.67
C LYS A 141 5.45 22.50 -18.43
N LYS A 142 4.84 22.97 -17.35
CA LYS A 142 5.55 23.51 -16.16
C LYS A 142 5.44 22.64 -14.92
N CYS A 143 4.26 22.05 -14.66
CA CYS A 143 4.05 21.23 -13.46
C CYS A 143 4.91 19.94 -13.41
N PRO A 144 5.27 19.29 -14.52
CA PRO A 144 6.13 18.09 -14.44
C PRO A 144 7.47 18.35 -13.76
N LYS A 145 8.09 19.54 -13.93
CA LYS A 145 9.35 19.88 -13.22
C LYS A 145 9.15 19.81 -11.70
N ALA A 146 8.14 20.50 -11.18
CA ALA A 146 7.85 20.52 -9.74
C ALA A 146 7.47 19.12 -9.22
N MET A 147 6.71 18.35 -10.00
CA MET A 147 6.28 17.00 -9.66
C MET A 147 7.47 16.04 -9.59
N ASN A 148 8.35 16.06 -10.58
CA ASN A 148 9.53 15.21 -10.62
C ASN A 148 10.52 15.53 -9.50
N ILE A 149 10.74 16.82 -9.22
CA ILE A 149 11.57 17.26 -8.08
C ILE A 149 10.98 16.76 -6.76
N SER A 150 9.64 16.88 -6.57
CA SER A 150 8.97 16.37 -5.37
C SER A 150 9.15 14.86 -5.21
N ILE A 151 8.99 14.10 -6.30
CA ILE A 151 9.14 12.64 -6.28
C ILE A 151 10.58 12.24 -5.95
N GLU A 152 11.57 12.86 -6.59
CA GLU A 152 12.98 12.59 -6.31
C GLU A 152 13.34 12.83 -4.83
N ILE A 153 12.86 13.93 -4.25
CA ILE A 153 13.09 14.23 -2.84
C ILE A 153 12.41 13.22 -1.94
N LEU A 154 11.15 12.88 -2.23
CA LEU A 154 10.39 11.89 -1.45
C LEU A 154 11.02 10.50 -1.53
N GLU A 155 11.42 10.05 -2.72
CA GLU A 155 12.06 8.74 -2.90
C GLU A 155 13.38 8.65 -2.10
N ASP A 156 14.19 9.72 -2.10
CA ASP A 156 15.41 9.78 -1.31
C ASP A 156 15.13 9.79 0.22
N MET A 157 14.19 10.62 0.65
CA MET A 157 13.82 10.71 2.06
C MET A 157 13.16 9.41 2.56
N LEU A 158 12.33 8.78 1.74
CA LEU A 158 11.66 7.53 2.08
C LEU A 158 12.56 6.30 1.90
N GLU A 159 13.60 6.36 1.07
CA GLU A 159 14.59 5.28 0.97
C GLU A 159 15.30 5.03 2.30
N ASN A 160 15.71 6.10 2.98
CA ASN A 160 16.30 5.99 4.30
C ASN A 160 15.28 5.52 5.35
N TYR A 161 14.05 6.02 5.31
CA TYR A 161 12.96 5.57 6.16
C TYR A 161 12.65 4.07 5.92
N LEU A 162 12.61 3.62 4.68
CA LEU A 162 12.39 2.21 4.34
C LEU A 162 13.59 1.33 4.72
N LYS A 163 14.82 1.88 4.71
CA LYS A 163 16.00 1.20 5.26
C LYS A 163 15.94 1.14 6.77
N ASP A 164 15.63 2.24 7.44
CA ASP A 164 15.49 2.29 8.90
C ASP A 164 14.36 1.37 9.39
N VAL A 165 13.24 1.31 8.68
CA VAL A 165 12.13 0.37 8.96
C VAL A 165 12.51 -1.07 8.66
N THR A 166 13.35 -1.33 7.65
CA THR A 166 13.83 -2.70 7.37
C THR A 166 14.97 -3.13 8.30
N GLU A 167 15.83 -2.20 8.71
CA GLU A 167 16.92 -2.47 9.67
C GLU A 167 16.38 -2.53 11.11
N SER A 168 15.45 -1.67 11.49
CA SER A 168 14.74 -1.79 12.78
C SER A 168 13.74 -2.95 12.79
N ALA A 169 13.24 -3.44 11.64
CA ALA A 169 12.47 -4.68 11.57
C ALA A 169 13.32 -5.93 11.91
N ILE A 170 14.63 -5.82 11.82
CA ILE A 170 15.56 -6.86 12.31
C ILE A 170 15.63 -6.85 13.85
N ASN A 171 15.38 -5.68 14.49
CA ASN A 171 15.33 -5.52 15.96
C ASN A 171 13.89 -5.41 16.51
N LEU A 172 12.88 -5.86 15.79
CA LEU A 172 11.48 -5.85 16.24
C LEU A 172 11.23 -6.73 17.48
N GLU A 173 12.18 -7.57 17.89
CA GLU A 173 12.14 -8.33 19.12
C GLU A 173 12.37 -7.49 20.38
N ASP A 174 13.08 -6.35 20.24
CA ASP A 174 13.43 -5.46 21.37
C ASP A 174 12.35 -4.40 21.69
N ILE A 175 11.28 -4.34 20.93
CA ILE A 175 10.24 -3.34 21.12
C ILE A 175 9.09 -3.95 21.94
N PRO A 176 8.65 -3.37 23.12
CA PRO A 176 7.57 -3.92 23.94
C PRO A 176 6.26 -4.18 23.17
N GLU A 177 5.60 -5.31 23.39
CA GLU A 177 4.41 -5.77 22.63
C GLU A 177 3.14 -4.91 22.86
N SER A 178 3.21 -3.92 23.73
CA SER A 178 2.05 -3.12 24.18
C SER A 178 1.71 -1.90 23.31
N ASP A 179 2.41 -1.67 22.21
CA ASP A 179 2.20 -0.47 21.39
C ASP A 179 1.32 -0.79 20.17
N GLU A 180 0.07 -0.28 20.18
CA GLU A 180 -0.91 -0.46 19.08
C GLU A 180 -0.36 0.00 17.73
N MET A 181 0.51 1.03 17.71
CA MET A 181 1.18 1.51 16.50
C MET A 181 2.08 0.46 15.88
N LYS A 182 2.78 -0.34 16.69
CA LYS A 182 3.61 -1.44 16.19
C LYS A 182 2.80 -2.50 15.49
N VAL A 183 1.63 -2.82 16.03
CA VAL A 183 0.71 -3.80 15.42
C VAL A 183 0.28 -3.29 14.05
N VAL A 184 -0.06 -2.00 13.94
CA VAL A 184 -0.45 -1.37 12.67
C VAL A 184 0.73 -1.30 11.69
N LEU A 185 1.90 -0.86 12.11
CA LEU A 185 3.10 -0.78 11.26
C LEU A 185 3.59 -2.16 10.82
N LYS A 186 3.60 -3.16 11.74
CA LYS A 186 3.88 -4.56 11.37
C LYS A 186 2.87 -5.08 10.35
N GLY A 187 1.59 -4.76 10.50
CA GLY A 187 0.54 -5.13 9.55
C GLY A 187 0.75 -4.52 8.16
N ILE A 188 1.02 -3.22 8.08
CA ILE A 188 1.28 -2.51 6.82
C ILE A 188 2.54 -3.06 6.14
N THR A 189 3.63 -3.25 6.88
CA THR A 189 4.89 -3.79 6.35
C THR A 189 4.72 -5.23 5.84
N ARG A 190 3.97 -6.08 6.57
CA ARG A 190 3.64 -7.45 6.14
C ARG A 190 2.83 -7.46 4.86
N LEU A 191 1.80 -6.60 4.75
CA LEU A 191 0.97 -6.52 3.56
C LEU A 191 1.75 -6.03 2.33
N ARG A 192 2.64 -5.05 2.50
CA ARG A 192 3.52 -4.57 1.42
C ARG A 192 4.47 -5.65 0.95
N ARG A 193 5.13 -6.35 1.87
CA ARG A 193 6.02 -7.47 1.55
C ARG A 193 5.25 -8.56 0.80
N PHE A 194 4.12 -8.96 1.32
CA PHE A 194 3.26 -9.96 0.70
C PHE A 194 2.86 -9.57 -0.73
N ARG A 195 2.37 -8.35 -0.95
CA ARG A 195 2.01 -7.86 -2.28
C ARG A 195 3.20 -7.83 -3.24
N ARG A 196 4.36 -7.35 -2.77
CA ARG A 196 5.59 -7.35 -3.56
C ARG A 196 5.99 -8.76 -3.98
N ASP A 197 5.98 -9.70 -3.04
CA ASP A 197 6.41 -11.06 -3.27
C ASP A 197 5.43 -11.81 -4.20
N VAL A 198 4.12 -11.59 -4.04
CA VAL A 198 3.11 -12.10 -4.97
C VAL A 198 3.24 -11.47 -6.36
N ASN A 199 3.49 -10.17 -6.46
CA ASN A 199 3.71 -9.53 -7.77
C ASN A 199 4.96 -10.10 -8.47
N ASN A 200 6.03 -10.37 -7.73
CA ASN A 200 7.20 -11.04 -8.27
C ASN A 200 6.86 -12.46 -8.77
N LEU A 201 6.03 -13.21 -8.02
CA LEU A 201 5.54 -14.52 -8.44
C LEU A 201 4.71 -14.43 -9.73
N LEU A 202 3.78 -13.48 -9.83
CA LEU A 202 2.94 -13.25 -11.01
C LEU A 202 3.77 -13.01 -12.28
N ILE A 203 4.92 -12.30 -12.11
CA ILE A 203 5.82 -11.97 -13.24
C ILE A 203 6.73 -13.15 -13.59
N SER A 204 7.29 -13.84 -12.59
CA SER A 204 8.34 -14.85 -12.79
C SER A 204 7.80 -16.24 -13.10
N SER A 205 6.60 -16.56 -12.64
CA SER A 205 6.03 -17.89 -12.77
C SER A 205 5.47 -18.15 -14.18
N SER A 206 5.74 -19.32 -14.72
CA SER A 206 5.07 -19.88 -15.90
C SER A 206 3.87 -20.77 -15.56
N ARG A 207 3.67 -21.09 -14.27
CA ARG A 207 2.59 -21.95 -13.75
C ARG A 207 1.30 -21.16 -13.51
N GLY A 208 0.21 -21.86 -13.24
CA GLY A 208 -1.02 -21.26 -12.73
C GLY A 208 -0.81 -20.68 -11.33
N ILE A 209 -1.50 -19.59 -11.00
CA ILE A 209 -1.45 -18.95 -9.68
C ILE A 209 -2.85 -18.89 -9.11
N GLY A 210 -3.01 -19.40 -7.88
CA GLY A 210 -4.27 -19.40 -7.15
C GLY A 210 -4.20 -18.49 -5.93
N PHE A 211 -5.24 -17.67 -5.76
CA PHE A 211 -5.52 -16.89 -4.56
C PHE A 211 -6.56 -17.64 -3.74
N ILE A 212 -6.19 -18.09 -2.56
CA ILE A 212 -7.06 -18.78 -1.62
C ILE A 212 -7.32 -17.84 -0.45
N GLN A 213 -8.54 -17.33 -0.31
CA GLN A 213 -8.94 -16.53 0.84
C GLN A 213 -9.86 -17.36 1.74
N PHE A 214 -9.63 -17.33 3.05
CA PHE A 214 -10.46 -18.06 4.00
C PHE A 214 -10.69 -17.27 5.29
N ASP A 215 -11.76 -17.60 6.01
CA ASP A 215 -12.08 -17.03 7.31
C ASP A 215 -12.74 -18.04 8.24
N ILE A 216 -12.77 -17.70 9.52
CA ILE A 216 -13.46 -18.48 10.55
C ILE A 216 -14.91 -18.03 10.61
N ARG A 217 -15.86 -18.92 10.28
CA ARG A 217 -17.28 -18.62 10.39
C ARG A 217 -17.66 -18.25 11.83
N LYS A 218 -18.35 -17.13 11.98
CA LYS A 218 -18.86 -16.67 13.28
C LYS A 218 -17.78 -16.51 14.35
N PHE A 219 -16.57 -16.07 13.97
CA PHE A 219 -15.44 -15.89 14.89
C PHE A 219 -15.79 -15.01 16.10
N LYS A 220 -16.65 -14.01 15.92
CA LYS A 220 -17.18 -13.21 17.03
C LYS A 220 -17.85 -14.06 18.11
N ILE A 221 -18.61 -15.10 17.73
CA ILE A 221 -19.25 -15.99 18.70
C ILE A 221 -18.21 -16.78 19.50
N ILE A 222 -17.10 -17.15 18.89
CA ILE A 222 -15.98 -17.80 19.60
C ILE A 222 -15.42 -16.85 20.66
N ASN A 223 -15.20 -15.57 20.31
CA ASN A 223 -14.76 -14.56 21.28
C ASN A 223 -15.78 -14.31 22.39
N ASP A 224 -17.06 -14.26 22.05
CA ASP A 224 -18.14 -14.05 23.02
C ASP A 224 -18.28 -15.24 24.00
N LEU A 225 -18.04 -16.49 23.54
CA LEU A 225 -18.18 -17.69 24.37
C LEU A 225 -16.91 -18.03 25.17
N TYR A 226 -15.73 -17.84 24.60
CA TYR A 226 -14.46 -18.32 25.17
C TYR A 226 -13.51 -17.18 25.57
N GLY A 227 -13.89 -15.91 25.27
CA GLY A 227 -13.09 -14.73 25.51
C GLY A 227 -12.09 -14.40 24.41
N GLU A 228 -11.71 -13.12 24.31
CA GLU A 228 -10.80 -12.61 23.27
C GLU A 228 -9.43 -13.31 23.27
N LYS A 229 -8.88 -13.62 24.46
CA LYS A 229 -7.62 -14.37 24.57
C LYS A 229 -7.66 -15.74 23.92
N PHE A 230 -8.82 -16.40 23.98
CA PHE A 230 -8.99 -17.69 23.31
C PHE A 230 -9.03 -17.50 21.79
N GLY A 231 -9.73 -16.47 21.32
CA GLY A 231 -9.77 -16.11 19.90
C GLY A 231 -8.36 -15.80 19.36
N ASP A 232 -7.54 -15.06 20.10
CA ASP A 232 -6.14 -14.79 19.73
C ASP A 232 -5.33 -16.09 19.60
N GLN A 233 -5.50 -17.03 20.55
CA GLN A 233 -4.86 -18.35 20.46
C GLN A 233 -5.32 -19.16 19.24
N VAL A 234 -6.59 -19.05 18.85
CA VAL A 234 -7.12 -19.67 17.61
C VAL A 234 -6.43 -19.05 16.38
N LEU A 235 -6.31 -17.73 16.32
CA LEU A 235 -5.68 -17.06 15.20
C LEU A 235 -4.19 -17.43 15.09
N ASP A 236 -3.48 -17.49 16.20
CA ASP A 236 -2.05 -17.87 16.23
C ASP A 236 -1.85 -19.34 15.88
N PHE A 237 -2.75 -20.21 16.33
CA PHE A 237 -2.75 -21.62 15.93
C PHE A 237 -2.91 -21.76 14.40
N ILE A 238 -3.89 -21.05 13.79
CA ILE A 238 -4.11 -21.09 12.35
C ILE A 238 -2.87 -20.58 11.60
N LYS A 239 -2.29 -19.45 12.01
CA LYS A 239 -1.05 -18.91 11.41
C LYS A 239 0.04 -19.98 11.39
N LYS A 240 0.28 -20.62 12.53
CA LYS A 240 1.30 -21.67 12.66
C LYS A 240 1.03 -22.86 11.74
N GLN A 241 -0.22 -23.34 11.67
CA GLN A 241 -0.56 -24.46 10.80
C GLN A 241 -0.41 -24.13 9.32
N VAL A 242 -0.73 -22.89 8.92
CA VAL A 242 -0.52 -22.43 7.54
C VAL A 242 0.97 -22.31 7.21
N GLU A 243 1.76 -21.73 8.11
CA GLU A 243 3.22 -21.61 7.94
C GLU A 243 3.90 -22.97 7.80
N GLU A 244 3.44 -24.00 8.54
CA GLU A 244 3.94 -25.38 8.43
C GLU A 244 3.56 -26.06 7.09
N LEU A 245 2.48 -25.63 6.45
CA LEU A 245 2.01 -26.16 5.15
C LEU A 245 2.60 -25.42 3.95
N CYS A 246 2.93 -24.15 4.11
CA CYS A 246 3.46 -23.33 3.01
C CYS A 246 4.93 -23.69 2.74
N CYS A 247 5.21 -24.05 1.48
CA CYS A 247 6.56 -24.32 0.96
C CYS A 247 7.07 -23.11 0.15
N GLU A 248 8.22 -23.26 -0.53
CA GLU A 248 8.75 -22.27 -1.47
C GLU A 248 7.70 -21.86 -2.52
N ASN A 249 7.70 -20.59 -2.92
CA ASN A 249 6.74 -19.96 -3.85
C ASN A 249 5.27 -20.00 -3.38
N GLN A 250 5.07 -20.05 -2.08
CA GLN A 250 3.76 -19.88 -1.45
C GLN A 250 3.81 -18.73 -0.45
N TYR A 251 2.86 -17.83 -0.54
CA TYR A 251 2.82 -16.62 0.27
C TYR A 251 1.54 -16.61 1.11
N PHE A 252 1.69 -16.29 2.38
CA PHE A 252 0.62 -16.26 3.34
C PHE A 252 0.54 -14.93 4.08
N ILE A 253 -0.68 -14.45 4.31
CA ILE A 253 -0.93 -13.27 5.13
C ILE A 253 -2.25 -13.39 5.88
N ASN A 254 -2.28 -12.89 7.11
CA ASN A 254 -3.52 -12.52 7.79
C ASN A 254 -3.88 -11.10 7.37
N LEU A 255 -4.96 -10.94 6.62
CA LEU A 255 -5.38 -9.64 6.06
C LEU A 255 -5.99 -8.73 7.13
N ARG A 256 -6.83 -9.30 7.99
CA ARG A 256 -7.52 -8.60 9.09
C ARG A 256 -8.26 -9.60 9.96
N SER A 257 -8.25 -9.41 11.29
CA SER A 257 -8.98 -10.27 12.23
C SER A 257 -8.88 -11.76 11.85
N ASP A 258 -9.98 -12.39 11.51
CA ASP A 258 -10.13 -13.80 11.14
C ASP A 258 -10.00 -14.11 9.64
N VAL A 259 -9.61 -13.12 8.81
CA VAL A 259 -9.49 -13.28 7.36
C VAL A 259 -8.03 -13.48 6.95
N PHE A 260 -7.78 -14.56 6.23
CA PHE A 260 -6.46 -14.99 5.77
C PHE A 260 -6.43 -15.13 4.25
N MET A 261 -5.24 -15.01 3.67
CA MET A 261 -4.99 -15.23 2.25
C MET A 261 -3.71 -16.02 2.05
N ILE A 262 -3.77 -16.99 1.14
CA ILE A 262 -2.64 -17.74 0.62
C ILE A 262 -2.60 -17.53 -0.89
N VAL A 263 -1.42 -17.25 -1.43
CA VAL A 263 -1.17 -17.25 -2.87
C VAL A 263 -0.13 -18.30 -3.18
N ARG A 264 -0.44 -19.16 -4.14
CA ARG A 264 0.44 -20.28 -4.50
C ARG A 264 0.39 -20.62 -5.98
N GLU A 265 1.47 -21.23 -6.46
CA GLU A 265 1.52 -21.85 -7.78
C GLU A 265 0.79 -23.21 -7.80
N TYR A 266 0.31 -23.57 -8.99
CA TYR A 266 -0.24 -24.90 -9.26
C TYR A 266 -0.01 -25.29 -10.75
N ASP A 267 0.06 -26.58 -11.01
CA ASP A 267 0.06 -27.13 -12.36
C ASP A 267 -1.35 -27.60 -12.78
N LYS A 268 -2.11 -28.11 -11.81
CA LYS A 268 -3.51 -28.52 -12.00
C LYS A 268 -4.38 -27.92 -10.88
N GLU A 269 -5.56 -27.44 -11.22
CA GLU A 269 -6.50 -26.89 -10.22
C GLU A 269 -6.85 -27.86 -9.10
N SER A 270 -6.79 -29.18 -9.36
CA SER A 270 -6.96 -30.20 -8.31
C SER A 270 -5.97 -30.07 -7.15
N GLU A 271 -4.77 -29.52 -7.39
CA GLU A 271 -3.76 -29.26 -6.36
C GLU A 271 -4.19 -28.17 -5.37
N LEU A 272 -4.97 -27.17 -5.84
CA LEU A 272 -5.54 -26.15 -4.96
C LEU A 272 -6.62 -26.76 -4.05
N VAL A 273 -7.44 -27.63 -4.61
CA VAL A 273 -8.49 -28.34 -3.86
C VAL A 273 -7.87 -29.27 -2.82
N GLU A 274 -6.85 -30.05 -3.19
CA GLU A 274 -6.15 -30.94 -2.27
C GLU A 274 -5.47 -30.16 -1.15
N PHE A 275 -4.83 -29.04 -1.47
CA PHE A 275 -4.22 -28.17 -0.46
C PHE A 275 -5.26 -27.63 0.53
N ILE A 276 -6.45 -27.23 0.05
CA ILE A 276 -7.54 -26.78 0.93
C ILE A 276 -8.00 -27.89 1.85
N TYR A 277 -8.14 -29.13 1.36
CA TYR A 277 -8.47 -30.27 2.22
C TYR A 277 -7.40 -30.55 3.28
N GLN A 278 -6.12 -30.45 2.91
CA GLN A 278 -5.02 -30.61 3.87
C GLN A 278 -5.01 -29.50 4.92
N LEU A 279 -5.25 -28.26 4.49
CA LEU A 279 -5.36 -27.11 5.38
C LEU A 279 -6.56 -27.25 6.32
N ASP A 280 -7.76 -27.55 5.78
CA ASP A 280 -8.98 -27.71 6.57
C ASP A 280 -8.82 -28.81 7.62
N ALA A 281 -8.24 -29.96 7.26
CA ALA A 281 -7.96 -31.03 8.19
C ALA A 281 -7.06 -30.61 9.37
N LYS A 282 -6.15 -29.63 9.15
CA LYS A 282 -5.25 -29.13 10.19
C LYS A 282 -5.88 -28.06 11.07
N ILE A 283 -6.76 -27.22 10.51
CA ILE A 283 -7.28 -26.03 11.22
C ILE A 283 -8.73 -26.13 11.66
N SER A 284 -9.46 -27.20 11.30
CA SER A 284 -10.89 -27.37 11.65
C SER A 284 -11.14 -27.59 13.14
N TYR A 285 -10.12 -27.86 13.93
CA TYR A 285 -10.22 -28.06 15.37
C TYR A 285 -9.08 -27.34 16.11
N PHE A 286 -9.46 -26.57 17.13
CA PHE A 286 -8.51 -26.03 18.10
C PHE A 286 -8.92 -26.49 19.49
N LYS A 287 -8.07 -27.30 20.14
CA LYS A 287 -8.44 -28.03 21.36
C LYS A 287 -9.72 -28.82 21.07
N ASP A 288 -10.75 -28.67 21.90
CA ASP A 288 -12.03 -29.36 21.75
C ASP A 288 -13.09 -28.54 20.96
N VAL A 289 -12.68 -27.38 20.40
CA VAL A 289 -13.57 -26.47 19.67
C VAL A 289 -13.46 -26.72 18.17
N LYS A 290 -14.59 -27.05 17.53
CA LYS A 290 -14.69 -27.16 16.08
C LYS A 290 -14.76 -25.77 15.45
N LEU A 291 -13.82 -25.48 14.55
CA LEU A 291 -13.78 -24.27 13.76
C LEU A 291 -14.43 -24.54 12.39
N GLN A 292 -15.39 -23.72 12.03
CA GLN A 292 -15.97 -23.75 10.69
C GLN A 292 -15.25 -22.73 9.81
N ILE A 293 -14.62 -23.19 8.74
CA ILE A 293 -13.84 -22.35 7.84
C ILE A 293 -14.61 -22.17 6.52
N SER A 294 -14.60 -20.96 5.98
CA SER A 294 -15.10 -20.67 4.63
C SER A 294 -13.93 -20.38 3.72
N TYR A 295 -13.89 -21.02 2.57
CA TYR A 295 -12.85 -20.86 1.57
C TYR A 295 -13.40 -20.22 0.30
N GLY A 296 -12.62 -19.35 -0.33
CA GLY A 296 -12.83 -18.84 -1.67
C GLY A 296 -11.54 -18.92 -2.47
N VAL A 297 -11.64 -19.41 -3.69
CA VAL A 297 -10.50 -19.55 -4.59
C VAL A 297 -10.73 -18.71 -5.83
N TYR A 298 -9.69 -18.00 -6.24
CA TYR A 298 -9.60 -17.35 -7.53
C TYR A 298 -8.34 -17.85 -8.26
N THR A 299 -8.51 -18.45 -9.41
CA THR A 299 -7.41 -18.81 -10.33
C THR A 299 -7.12 -17.66 -11.26
N VAL A 300 -5.86 -17.23 -11.33
CA VAL A 300 -5.47 -16.05 -12.08
C VAL A 300 -5.49 -16.35 -13.59
N GLU A 301 -6.46 -15.77 -14.29
CA GLU A 301 -6.60 -15.86 -15.76
C GLU A 301 -5.74 -14.82 -16.47
N ASP A 302 -5.63 -13.62 -15.90
CA ASP A 302 -4.83 -12.51 -16.41
C ASP A 302 -3.85 -12.00 -15.35
N LYS A 303 -2.57 -12.27 -15.58
CA LYS A 303 -1.48 -11.86 -14.68
C LYS A 303 -1.21 -10.35 -14.68
N GLN A 304 -1.77 -9.60 -15.64
CA GLN A 304 -1.69 -8.13 -15.68
C GLN A 304 -2.80 -7.45 -14.87
N MET A 305 -3.75 -8.24 -14.36
CA MET A 305 -4.81 -7.72 -13.48
C MET A 305 -4.19 -7.16 -12.20
N GLU A 306 -4.75 -6.06 -11.70
CA GLU A 306 -4.31 -5.48 -10.41
C GLU A 306 -4.49 -6.49 -9.26
N PHE A 307 -3.51 -6.56 -8.37
CA PHE A 307 -3.53 -7.43 -7.18
C PHE A 307 -4.86 -7.33 -6.41
N ARG A 308 -5.37 -6.11 -6.24
CA ARG A 308 -6.62 -5.85 -5.52
C ARG A 308 -7.83 -6.51 -6.19
N GLN A 309 -7.89 -6.52 -7.51
CA GLN A 309 -8.98 -7.18 -8.22
C GLN A 309 -8.93 -8.70 -8.04
N MET A 310 -7.73 -9.29 -7.98
CA MET A 310 -7.54 -10.71 -7.68
C MET A 310 -7.96 -11.03 -6.24
N GLU A 311 -7.58 -10.17 -5.29
CA GLU A 311 -8.00 -10.25 -3.89
C GLU A 311 -9.53 -10.17 -3.74
N ASP A 312 -10.17 -9.21 -4.43
CA ASP A 312 -11.62 -9.03 -4.40
C ASP A 312 -12.37 -10.24 -4.98
N ARG A 313 -11.86 -10.86 -6.06
CA ARG A 313 -12.44 -12.07 -6.64
C ARG A 313 -12.38 -13.26 -5.67
N ALA A 314 -11.23 -13.47 -5.01
CA ALA A 314 -11.11 -14.51 -3.99
C ALA A 314 -12.07 -14.24 -2.80
N ALA A 315 -12.22 -12.97 -2.40
CA ALA A 315 -13.14 -12.55 -1.35
C ALA A 315 -14.61 -12.78 -1.74
N MET A 316 -14.99 -12.53 -2.99
CA MET A 316 -16.34 -12.79 -3.51
C MET A 316 -16.65 -14.30 -3.50
N ALA A 317 -15.71 -15.13 -3.97
CA ALA A 317 -15.83 -16.58 -3.94
C ALA A 317 -16.03 -17.09 -2.50
N ARG A 318 -15.24 -16.58 -1.54
CA ARG A 318 -15.36 -16.93 -0.12
C ARG A 318 -16.71 -16.52 0.48
N LYS A 319 -17.21 -15.34 0.12
CA LYS A 319 -18.55 -14.90 0.59
C LYS A 319 -19.65 -15.79 0.03
N ALA A 320 -19.60 -16.13 -1.27
CA ALA A 320 -20.58 -17.02 -1.88
C ALA A 320 -20.59 -18.41 -1.23
N ALA A 321 -19.45 -18.91 -0.75
CA ALA A 321 -19.35 -20.17 0.00
C ALA A 321 -19.98 -20.13 1.40
N LYS A 322 -20.29 -18.93 1.95
CA LYS A 322 -21.00 -18.81 3.24
C LYS A 322 -22.52 -18.98 3.12
N ASP A 323 -23.05 -18.68 1.94
CA ASP A 323 -24.49 -18.66 1.69
C ASP A 323 -25.02 -20.05 1.26
N ASN A 324 -24.10 -20.98 1.00
CA ASN A 324 -24.36 -22.39 0.73
C ASN A 324 -23.95 -23.28 1.93
#